data_b1d4d60ff59c9cf3984a2a2fab4b1118
#
_entry.id   b1d4d60ff59c9cf3984a2a2fab4b1118
#
_cell.length_a   1.000
_cell.length_b   1.000
_cell.length_c   1.000
_cell.angle_alpha   90.00
_cell.angle_beta   90.00
_cell.angle_gamma   90.00
#
_symmetry.space_group_name_H-M   'P 1'
#
loop_
_entity.id
_entity.type
_entity.pdbx_description
1 polymer ?
#
loop_
_entity_poly.entity_id
_entity_poly.type
_entity_poly.pdbx_seq_one_letter_code
_entity_poly.pdbx_strand_id
1 'polypeptide(L)'
;MNDIKPISVLLLSLFSKISKRRKLQIPILGLLMLIGIFSEVASIGLVIPFLSILTNPSGILEYDIANYFYDFFQYQDPLSLLFPITIIFLSFIVLANILRLTLYWATTKFVYAIGHELATEVFSGTVHQPYNYHLYTNSSEIIGAVNKAQIIVGNVLLPFIRLIISFCIIISVSITLMVINPKIFYVAFISIAMTYLIISFFTKALLRANSKIISRNQSLRVKELQEALGGIREIILDSSHQYHIKKFSNIEFNLRSSQAKNLIIGEFPRYIIESIGIVGISTFAYISVNPSYGIDNVIPLIGALALGAQKLLPLIQQVYAGWANINGNHLVLNDVIDL
;
A
#
# COMPACT_ATOMS: atom_id res chain seq x y z
N MET A 1 -16.59 28.42 5.51
CA MET A 1 -15.68 27.29 5.89
C MET A 1 -16.49 26.05 5.68
N ASN A 2 -16.29 25.37 4.54
CA ASN A 2 -17.00 24.12 4.28
C ASN A 2 -16.59 23.11 5.35
N ASP A 3 -17.57 22.47 5.96
CA ASP A 3 -17.34 21.41 6.94
C ASP A 3 -16.49 20.30 6.29
N ILE A 4 -15.30 20.07 6.85
CA ILE A 4 -14.39 19.03 6.35
C ILE A 4 -15.04 17.68 6.67
N LYS A 5 -15.59 17.05 5.64
CA LYS A 5 -16.24 15.75 5.76
C LYS A 5 -15.21 14.67 6.19
N PRO A 6 -15.59 13.70 7.01
CA PRO A 6 -14.71 12.60 7.37
C PRO A 6 -14.31 11.78 6.13
N ILE A 7 -13.07 11.27 6.10
CA ILE A 7 -12.49 10.53 4.96
C ILE A 7 -13.39 9.36 4.53
N SER A 8 -14.00 8.66 5.48
CA SER A 8 -14.92 7.54 5.20
C SER A 8 -16.13 7.97 4.37
N VAL A 9 -16.71 9.14 4.67
CA VAL A 9 -17.86 9.69 3.92
C VAL A 9 -17.42 10.08 2.51
N LEU A 10 -16.24 10.71 2.39
CA LEU A 10 -15.69 11.11 1.08
C LEU A 10 -15.39 9.90 0.19
N LEU A 11 -14.80 8.85 0.75
CA LEU A 11 -14.54 7.61 0.00
C LEU A 11 -15.84 6.93 -0.43
N LEU A 12 -16.84 6.85 0.47
CA LEU A 12 -18.14 6.28 0.12
C LEU A 12 -18.86 7.08 -0.98
N SER A 13 -18.82 8.41 -0.92
CA SER A 13 -19.40 9.27 -1.97
C SER A 13 -18.71 9.06 -3.31
N LEU A 14 -17.38 8.89 -3.32
CA LEU A 14 -16.61 8.60 -4.52
C LEU A 14 -16.96 7.23 -5.09
N PHE A 15 -17.10 6.20 -4.23
CA PHE A 15 -17.56 4.87 -4.66
C PHE A 15 -19.00 4.85 -5.18
N SER A 16 -19.87 5.72 -4.69
CA SER A 16 -21.25 5.84 -5.18
C SER A 16 -21.30 6.37 -6.63
N LYS A 17 -20.39 7.28 -6.99
CA LYS A 17 -20.27 7.88 -8.33
C LYS A 17 -19.63 6.93 -9.37
N ILE A 18 -19.04 5.80 -8.95
CA ILE A 18 -18.43 4.82 -9.88
C ILE A 18 -19.50 4.19 -10.78
N SER A 19 -19.19 4.04 -12.08
CA SER A 19 -20.07 3.46 -13.08
C SER A 19 -20.46 2.01 -12.75
N LYS A 20 -21.66 1.57 -13.18
CA LYS A 20 -22.15 0.19 -12.99
C LYS A 20 -21.16 -0.85 -13.54
N ARG A 21 -20.52 -0.55 -14.66
CA ARG A 21 -19.51 -1.43 -15.28
C ARG A 21 -18.33 -1.66 -14.35
N ARG A 22 -17.84 -0.63 -13.64
CA ARG A 22 -16.74 -0.75 -12.68
C ARG A 22 -17.16 -1.48 -11.42
N LYS A 23 -18.39 -1.26 -10.96
CA LYS A 23 -18.92 -2.00 -9.80
C LYS A 23 -18.94 -3.51 -10.05
N LEU A 24 -19.20 -3.96 -11.29
CA LEU A 24 -19.14 -5.38 -11.67
C LEU A 24 -17.70 -5.95 -11.69
N GLN A 25 -16.66 -5.11 -11.78
CA GLN A 25 -15.27 -5.55 -11.73
C GLN A 25 -14.77 -5.78 -10.29
N ILE A 26 -15.41 -5.18 -9.28
CA ILE A 26 -15.02 -5.33 -7.86
C ILE A 26 -15.07 -6.79 -7.38
N PRO A 27 -16.12 -7.59 -7.64
CA PRO A 27 -16.13 -9.01 -7.28
C PRO A 27 -15.00 -9.81 -7.93
N ILE A 28 -14.66 -9.50 -9.19
CA ILE A 28 -13.57 -10.19 -9.92
C ILE A 28 -12.22 -9.89 -9.25
N LEU A 29 -11.98 -8.63 -8.87
CA LEU A 29 -10.80 -8.25 -8.09
C LEU A 29 -10.77 -8.92 -6.71
N GLY A 30 -11.93 -9.03 -6.06
CA GLY A 30 -12.08 -9.73 -4.79
C GLY A 30 -11.74 -11.22 -4.91
N LEU A 31 -12.21 -11.90 -5.94
CA LEU A 31 -11.89 -13.30 -6.21
C LEU A 31 -10.39 -13.50 -6.48
N LEU A 32 -9.80 -12.63 -7.31
CA LEU A 32 -8.36 -12.66 -7.59
C LEU A 32 -7.54 -12.43 -6.31
N MET A 33 -8.01 -11.54 -5.44
CA MET A 33 -7.39 -11.29 -4.12
C MET A 33 -7.46 -12.54 -3.24
N LEU A 34 -8.59 -13.24 -3.17
CA LEU A 34 -8.75 -14.46 -2.37
C LEU A 34 -7.81 -15.57 -2.87
N ILE A 35 -7.70 -15.77 -4.19
CA ILE A 35 -6.76 -16.73 -4.77
C ILE A 35 -5.31 -16.35 -4.43
N GLY A 36 -4.96 -15.06 -4.50
CA GLY A 36 -3.65 -14.54 -4.11
C GLY A 36 -3.33 -14.79 -2.64
N ILE A 37 -4.29 -14.57 -1.74
CA ILE A 37 -4.17 -14.82 -0.31
C ILE A 37 -3.89 -16.32 -0.07
N PHE A 38 -4.66 -17.20 -0.67
CA PHE A 38 -4.47 -18.65 -0.52
C PHE A 38 -3.06 -19.07 -0.95
N SER A 39 -2.60 -18.57 -2.08
CA SER A 39 -1.25 -18.87 -2.58
C SER A 39 -0.12 -18.34 -1.68
N GLU A 40 -0.31 -17.16 -1.07
CA GLU A 40 0.64 -16.61 -0.09
C GLU A 40 0.71 -17.47 1.18
N VAL A 41 -0.44 -17.87 1.73
CA VAL A 41 -0.53 -18.76 2.90
C VAL A 41 0.16 -20.10 2.62
N ALA A 42 -0.16 -20.72 1.48
CA ALA A 42 0.45 -21.98 1.07
C ALA A 42 1.97 -21.86 0.91
N SER A 43 2.46 -20.78 0.32
CA SER A 43 3.90 -20.56 0.15
C SER A 43 4.67 -20.42 1.47
N ILE A 44 4.04 -19.84 2.52
CA ILE A 44 4.64 -19.75 3.86
C ILE A 44 4.56 -21.09 4.58
N GLY A 45 3.40 -21.78 4.48
CA GLY A 45 3.22 -23.09 5.10
C GLY A 45 4.19 -24.14 4.59
N LEU A 46 4.53 -24.11 3.30
CA LEU A 46 5.49 -25.04 2.68
C LEU A 46 6.96 -24.79 3.06
N VAL A 47 7.28 -23.63 3.65
CA VAL A 47 8.65 -23.36 4.13
C VAL A 47 9.06 -24.32 5.22
N ILE A 48 8.15 -24.65 6.14
CA ILE A 48 8.45 -25.52 7.28
C ILE A 48 8.84 -26.93 6.80
N PRO A 49 8.02 -27.66 6.03
CA PRO A 49 8.42 -28.97 5.56
C PRO A 49 9.67 -28.93 4.67
N PHE A 50 9.85 -27.87 3.87
CA PHE A 50 11.08 -27.70 3.07
C PHE A 50 12.33 -27.55 3.93
N LEU A 51 12.31 -26.73 4.98
CA LEU A 51 13.46 -26.56 5.87
C LEU A 51 13.64 -27.77 6.80
N SER A 52 12.55 -28.42 7.22
CA SER A 52 12.61 -29.61 8.08
C SER A 52 13.33 -30.76 7.39
N ILE A 53 13.07 -31.00 6.10
CA ILE A 53 13.77 -32.09 5.36
C ILE A 53 15.26 -31.80 5.19
N LEU A 54 15.67 -30.54 5.15
CA LEU A 54 17.06 -30.14 5.07
C LEU A 54 17.82 -30.34 6.39
N THR A 55 17.14 -30.17 7.52
CA THR A 55 17.75 -30.25 8.85
C THR A 55 17.58 -31.63 9.51
N ASN A 56 16.42 -32.25 9.36
CA ASN A 56 16.09 -33.56 9.93
C ASN A 56 15.20 -34.36 8.95
N PRO A 57 15.78 -35.09 7.99
CA PRO A 57 15.03 -35.82 6.97
C PRO A 57 14.05 -36.84 7.54
N SER A 58 14.41 -37.51 8.63
CA SER A 58 13.55 -38.52 9.27
C SER A 58 12.35 -37.92 9.98
N GLY A 59 12.48 -36.70 10.55
CA GLY A 59 11.39 -35.98 11.23
C GLY A 59 10.28 -35.54 10.30
N ILE A 60 10.51 -35.48 8.98
CA ILE A 60 9.47 -35.06 8.04
C ILE A 60 8.34 -36.10 7.92
N LEU A 61 8.63 -37.37 8.21
CA LEU A 61 7.65 -38.48 8.20
C LEU A 61 6.62 -38.36 9.33
N GLU A 62 6.81 -37.49 10.31
CA GLU A 62 5.81 -37.15 11.32
C GLU A 62 4.63 -36.37 10.74
N TYR A 63 4.82 -35.74 9.57
CA TYR A 63 3.73 -35.06 8.86
C TYR A 63 2.96 -36.06 7.98
N ASP A 64 1.65 -36.22 8.25
CA ASP A 64 0.79 -37.19 7.54
C ASP A 64 0.87 -37.09 6.01
N ILE A 65 0.93 -35.87 5.48
CA ILE A 65 1.02 -35.62 4.04
C ILE A 65 2.35 -36.12 3.48
N ALA A 66 3.47 -35.87 4.15
CA ALA A 66 4.78 -36.28 3.71
C ALA A 66 4.90 -37.81 3.77
N ASN A 67 4.36 -38.43 4.83
CA ASN A 67 4.32 -39.87 4.98
C ASN A 67 3.49 -40.55 3.88
N TYR A 68 2.32 -39.96 3.55
CA TYR A 68 1.49 -40.45 2.43
C TYR A 68 2.24 -40.42 1.11
N PHE A 69 2.98 -39.36 0.78
CA PHE A 69 3.80 -39.28 -0.42
C PHE A 69 4.97 -40.27 -0.38
N TYR A 70 5.60 -40.45 0.77
CA TYR A 70 6.68 -41.39 0.96
C TYR A 70 6.23 -42.83 0.66
N ASP A 71 5.10 -43.24 1.21
CA ASP A 71 4.51 -44.57 1.00
C ASP A 71 3.98 -44.77 -0.43
N PHE A 72 3.32 -43.72 -0.99
CA PHE A 72 2.80 -43.79 -2.35
C PHE A 72 3.86 -44.01 -3.42
N PHE A 73 5.00 -43.32 -3.30
CA PHE A 73 6.11 -43.44 -4.23
C PHE A 73 7.10 -44.52 -3.84
N GLN A 74 6.86 -45.24 -2.75
CA GLN A 74 7.72 -46.35 -2.24
C GLN A 74 9.19 -45.93 -2.10
N TYR A 75 9.44 -44.73 -1.60
CA TYR A 75 10.80 -44.25 -1.36
C TYR A 75 11.47 -45.08 -0.25
N GLN A 76 12.78 -45.34 -0.40
CA GLN A 76 13.57 -46.09 0.58
C GLN A 76 14.32 -45.19 1.57
N ASP A 77 14.56 -43.94 1.19
CA ASP A 77 15.27 -42.94 1.98
C ASP A 77 14.40 -41.69 2.13
N PRO A 78 14.18 -41.15 3.35
CA PRO A 78 13.47 -39.88 3.58
C PRO A 78 14.04 -38.70 2.78
N LEU A 79 15.35 -38.68 2.50
CA LEU A 79 15.97 -37.64 1.66
C LEU A 79 15.46 -37.62 0.23
N SER A 80 14.90 -38.72 -0.28
CA SER A 80 14.30 -38.76 -1.64
C SER A 80 13.10 -37.84 -1.78
N LEU A 81 12.43 -37.45 -0.67
CA LEU A 81 11.35 -36.45 -0.63
C LEU A 81 11.86 -35.03 -0.85
N LEU A 82 13.16 -34.75 -0.73
CA LEU A 82 13.73 -33.43 -0.90
C LEU A 82 13.41 -32.84 -2.28
N PHE A 83 13.55 -33.61 -3.33
CA PHE A 83 13.31 -33.14 -4.70
C PHE A 83 11.84 -32.75 -4.96
N PRO A 84 10.85 -33.63 -4.70
CA PRO A 84 9.44 -33.27 -4.91
C PRO A 84 8.99 -32.12 -4.01
N ILE A 85 9.39 -32.07 -2.74
CA ILE A 85 9.05 -30.96 -1.84
C ILE A 85 9.64 -29.63 -2.34
N THR A 86 10.88 -29.66 -2.82
CA THR A 86 11.53 -28.47 -3.41
C THR A 86 10.76 -27.98 -4.63
N ILE A 87 10.36 -28.87 -5.54
CA ILE A 87 9.59 -28.47 -6.74
C ILE A 87 8.23 -27.89 -6.35
N ILE A 88 7.53 -28.51 -5.42
CA ILE A 88 6.24 -28.03 -4.94
C ILE A 88 6.41 -26.65 -4.32
N PHE A 89 7.38 -26.46 -3.42
CA PHE A 89 7.69 -25.20 -2.78
C PHE A 89 8.00 -24.09 -3.78
N LEU A 90 8.92 -24.34 -4.73
CA LEU A 90 9.26 -23.37 -5.77
C LEU A 90 8.07 -23.03 -6.67
N SER A 91 7.27 -24.04 -7.05
CA SER A 91 6.07 -23.84 -7.87
C SER A 91 5.04 -22.93 -7.17
N PHE A 92 4.82 -23.14 -5.88
CA PHE A 92 3.91 -22.26 -5.11
C PHE A 92 4.44 -20.84 -4.95
N ILE A 93 5.76 -20.66 -4.75
CA ILE A 93 6.37 -19.33 -4.69
C ILE A 93 6.19 -18.60 -6.03
N VAL A 94 6.49 -19.27 -7.14
CA VAL A 94 6.34 -18.68 -8.48
C VAL A 94 4.88 -18.33 -8.75
N LEU A 95 3.96 -19.25 -8.46
CA LEU A 95 2.51 -19.03 -8.61
C LEU A 95 2.02 -17.84 -7.76
N ALA A 96 2.44 -17.75 -6.50
CA ALA A 96 2.09 -16.65 -5.61
C ALA A 96 2.55 -15.29 -6.18
N ASN A 97 3.77 -15.24 -6.71
CA ASN A 97 4.28 -14.00 -7.30
C ASN A 97 3.59 -13.63 -8.62
N ILE A 98 3.23 -14.61 -9.46
CA ILE A 98 2.44 -14.37 -10.68
C ILE A 98 1.06 -13.83 -10.31
N LEU A 99 0.38 -14.42 -9.35
CA LEU A 99 -0.94 -13.96 -8.88
C LEU A 99 -0.86 -12.56 -8.27
N ARG A 100 0.18 -12.27 -7.51
CA ARG A 100 0.43 -10.94 -6.95
C ARG A 100 0.66 -9.90 -8.03
N LEU A 101 1.44 -10.22 -9.06
CA LEU A 101 1.67 -9.34 -10.22
C LEU A 101 0.36 -9.10 -10.98
N THR A 102 -0.43 -10.15 -11.21
CA THR A 102 -1.73 -10.05 -11.88
C THR A 102 -2.72 -9.18 -11.10
N LEU A 103 -2.77 -9.35 -9.77
CA LEU A 103 -3.59 -8.52 -8.89
C LEU A 103 -3.16 -7.06 -8.91
N TYR A 104 -1.84 -6.80 -8.86
CA TYR A 104 -1.27 -5.46 -8.97
C TYR A 104 -1.65 -4.79 -10.30
N TRP A 105 -1.49 -5.51 -11.42
CA TRP A 105 -1.85 -5.04 -12.75
C TRP A 105 -3.35 -4.75 -12.87
N ALA A 106 -4.21 -5.68 -12.45
CA ALA A 106 -5.66 -5.54 -12.51
C ALA A 106 -6.14 -4.37 -11.65
N THR A 107 -5.63 -4.25 -10.41
CA THR A 107 -5.95 -3.16 -9.49
C THR A 107 -5.54 -1.80 -10.05
N THR A 108 -4.32 -1.72 -10.59
CA THR A 108 -3.83 -0.47 -11.18
C THR A 108 -4.68 -0.05 -12.37
N LYS A 109 -4.95 -0.96 -13.32
CA LYS A 109 -5.85 -0.69 -14.46
C LYS A 109 -7.25 -0.26 -14.01
N PHE A 110 -7.80 -0.92 -13.00
CA PHE A 110 -9.11 -0.58 -12.46
C PHE A 110 -9.15 0.85 -11.89
N VAL A 111 -8.17 1.22 -11.08
CA VAL A 111 -8.09 2.57 -10.47
C VAL A 111 -7.92 3.66 -11.53
N TYR A 112 -7.02 3.47 -12.48
CA TYR A 112 -6.81 4.46 -13.54
C TYR A 112 -8.00 4.58 -14.49
N ALA A 113 -8.77 3.51 -14.66
CA ALA A 113 -10.01 3.55 -15.43
C ALA A 113 -11.11 4.34 -14.69
N ILE A 114 -11.20 4.25 -13.36
CA ILE A 114 -12.06 5.12 -12.54
C ILE A 114 -11.59 6.58 -12.68
N GLY A 115 -10.28 6.81 -12.66
CA GLY A 115 -9.71 8.14 -12.85
C GLY A 115 -10.07 8.79 -14.17
N HIS A 116 -10.05 8.00 -15.26
CA HIS A 116 -10.50 8.46 -16.57
C HIS A 116 -11.98 8.86 -16.54
N GLU A 117 -12.85 8.00 -15.97
CA GLU A 117 -14.28 8.29 -15.86
C GLU A 117 -14.53 9.56 -15.02
N LEU A 118 -13.86 9.69 -13.88
CA LEU A 118 -13.97 10.84 -12.99
C LEU A 118 -13.52 12.15 -13.67
N ALA A 119 -12.37 12.16 -14.31
CA ALA A 119 -11.86 13.35 -15.01
C ALA A 119 -12.78 13.76 -16.17
N THR A 120 -13.31 12.78 -16.90
CA THR A 120 -14.26 13.02 -18.00
C THR A 120 -15.59 13.56 -17.47
N GLU A 121 -16.09 13.05 -16.35
CA GLU A 121 -17.33 13.51 -15.71
C GLU A 121 -17.18 14.96 -15.21
N VAL A 122 -16.07 15.29 -14.54
CA VAL A 122 -15.78 16.67 -14.09
C VAL A 122 -15.73 17.63 -15.28
N PHE A 123 -15.02 17.25 -16.35
CA PHE A 123 -14.94 18.07 -17.56
C PHE A 123 -16.30 18.23 -18.25
N SER A 124 -17.02 17.12 -18.45
CA SER A 124 -18.36 17.13 -19.05
C SER A 124 -19.35 17.98 -18.22
N GLY A 125 -19.37 17.79 -16.90
CA GLY A 125 -20.20 18.57 -15.99
C GLY A 125 -19.92 20.07 -16.08
N THR A 126 -18.65 20.43 -16.23
CA THR A 126 -18.26 21.84 -16.40
C THR A 126 -18.72 22.43 -17.73
N VAL A 127 -18.50 21.72 -18.84
CA VAL A 127 -18.85 22.23 -20.20
C VAL A 127 -20.37 22.38 -20.36
N HIS A 128 -21.17 21.58 -19.66
CA HIS A 128 -22.64 21.69 -19.71
C HIS A 128 -23.21 22.75 -18.77
N GLN A 129 -22.41 23.48 -17.99
CA GLN A 129 -22.88 24.56 -17.15
C GLN A 129 -23.36 25.75 -18.02
N PRO A 130 -24.36 26.51 -17.55
CA PRO A 130 -24.86 27.70 -18.26
C PRO A 130 -23.77 28.75 -18.36
N TYR A 131 -23.84 29.59 -19.40
CA TYR A 131 -22.85 30.66 -19.68
C TYR A 131 -22.54 31.54 -18.48
N ASN A 132 -23.56 31.84 -17.65
CA ASN A 132 -23.39 32.65 -16.43
C ASN A 132 -22.39 32.01 -15.45
N TYR A 133 -22.34 30.69 -15.35
CA TYR A 133 -21.36 30.00 -14.53
C TYR A 133 -19.91 30.30 -14.98
N HIS A 134 -19.68 30.28 -16.30
CA HIS A 134 -18.37 30.58 -16.87
C HIS A 134 -17.94 32.02 -16.77
N LEU A 135 -18.89 32.97 -16.62
CA LEU A 135 -18.57 34.38 -16.39
C LEU A 135 -18.05 34.64 -14.97
N TYR A 136 -18.53 33.89 -13.98
CA TYR A 136 -18.18 34.07 -12.57
C TYR A 136 -17.14 33.08 -12.04
N THR A 137 -16.90 31.97 -12.76
CA THR A 137 -15.93 30.95 -12.37
C THR A 137 -14.62 31.14 -13.12
N ASN A 138 -13.53 31.24 -12.39
CA ASN A 138 -12.21 31.38 -13.02
C ASN A 138 -11.81 30.05 -13.69
N SER A 139 -11.35 30.10 -14.94
CA SER A 139 -10.85 28.90 -15.67
C SER A 139 -9.73 28.16 -14.93
N SER A 140 -8.97 28.85 -14.05
CA SER A 140 -7.98 28.23 -13.18
C SER A 140 -8.59 27.23 -12.18
N GLU A 141 -9.82 27.47 -11.72
CA GLU A 141 -10.51 26.57 -10.79
C GLU A 141 -10.89 25.27 -11.49
N ILE A 142 -11.38 25.39 -12.73
CA ILE A 142 -11.77 24.23 -13.56
C ILE A 142 -10.54 23.35 -13.89
N ILE A 143 -9.48 23.99 -14.40
CA ILE A 143 -8.21 23.28 -14.69
C ILE A 143 -7.64 22.68 -13.40
N GLY A 144 -7.71 23.41 -12.29
CA GLY A 144 -7.33 22.96 -10.98
C GLY A 144 -8.09 21.71 -10.53
N ALA A 145 -9.39 21.65 -10.78
CA ALA A 145 -10.26 20.53 -10.45
C ALA A 145 -9.88 19.24 -11.22
N VAL A 146 -9.64 19.34 -12.53
CA VAL A 146 -9.19 18.22 -13.34
C VAL A 146 -7.83 17.69 -12.86
N ASN A 147 -6.89 18.60 -12.55
CA ASN A 147 -5.58 18.23 -11.99
C ASN A 147 -5.71 17.56 -10.61
N LYS A 148 -6.61 18.06 -9.75
CA LYS A 148 -6.88 17.44 -8.45
C LYS A 148 -7.49 16.05 -8.60
N ALA A 149 -8.36 15.81 -9.59
CA ALA A 149 -8.89 14.49 -9.88
C ALA A 149 -7.76 13.48 -10.19
N GLN A 150 -6.75 13.87 -10.97
CA GLN A 150 -5.58 13.03 -11.22
C GLN A 150 -4.79 12.72 -9.93
N ILE A 151 -4.61 13.70 -9.05
CA ILE A 151 -3.94 13.50 -7.75
C ILE A 151 -4.69 12.50 -6.89
N ILE A 152 -6.03 12.56 -6.86
CA ILE A 152 -6.87 11.62 -6.11
C ILE A 152 -6.67 10.19 -6.59
N VAL A 153 -6.58 9.97 -7.89
CA VAL A 153 -6.36 8.63 -8.46
C VAL A 153 -5.06 8.02 -7.94
N GLY A 154 -3.96 8.75 -8.02
CA GLY A 154 -2.64 8.25 -7.64
C GLY A 154 -2.41 8.21 -6.12
N ASN A 155 -2.87 9.23 -5.39
CA ASN A 155 -2.51 9.42 -3.98
C ASN A 155 -3.63 9.05 -2.99
N VAL A 156 -4.85 8.78 -3.47
CA VAL A 156 -5.97 8.37 -2.60
C VAL A 156 -6.54 7.02 -3.02
N LEU A 157 -7.05 6.89 -4.25
CA LEU A 157 -7.73 5.67 -4.70
C LEU A 157 -6.79 4.46 -4.79
N LEU A 158 -5.66 4.61 -5.45
CA LEU A 158 -4.70 3.51 -5.60
C LEU A 158 -4.13 3.06 -4.25
N PRO A 159 -3.65 3.96 -3.36
CA PRO A 159 -3.25 3.59 -2.01
C PRO A 159 -4.38 2.99 -1.17
N PHE A 160 -5.61 3.46 -1.32
CA PHE A 160 -6.76 2.91 -0.58
C PHE A 160 -7.06 1.46 -0.94
N ILE A 161 -7.13 1.12 -2.23
CA ILE A 161 -7.38 -0.25 -2.65
C ILE A 161 -6.21 -1.16 -2.27
N ARG A 162 -4.96 -0.70 -2.43
CA ARG A 162 -3.78 -1.43 -1.98
C ARG A 162 -3.78 -1.68 -0.48
N LEU A 163 -4.21 -0.69 0.31
CA LEU A 163 -4.37 -0.83 1.76
C LEU A 163 -5.34 -1.97 2.10
N ILE A 164 -6.51 -2.05 1.45
CA ILE A 164 -7.48 -3.12 1.68
C ILE A 164 -6.87 -4.48 1.34
N ILE A 165 -6.24 -4.60 0.16
CA ILE A 165 -5.60 -5.85 -0.28
C ILE A 165 -4.52 -6.28 0.72
N SER A 166 -3.62 -5.36 1.10
CA SER A 166 -2.56 -5.64 2.06
C SER A 166 -3.09 -6.03 3.42
N PHE A 167 -4.15 -5.37 3.89
CA PHE A 167 -4.78 -5.69 5.17
C PHE A 167 -5.35 -7.12 5.19
N CYS A 168 -6.01 -7.55 4.12
CA CYS A 168 -6.52 -8.92 4.00
C CYS A 168 -5.37 -9.95 3.96
N ILE A 169 -4.28 -9.66 3.24
CA ILE A 169 -3.12 -10.55 3.21
C ILE A 169 -2.44 -10.61 4.58
N ILE A 170 -2.29 -9.47 5.27
CA ILE A 170 -1.72 -9.41 6.63
C ILE A 170 -2.51 -10.30 7.58
N ILE A 171 -3.83 -10.23 7.58
CA ILE A 171 -4.68 -11.07 8.44
C ILE A 171 -4.39 -12.55 8.17
N SER A 172 -4.38 -12.97 6.91
CA SER A 172 -4.18 -14.37 6.53
C SER A 172 -2.79 -14.88 6.88
N VAL A 173 -1.75 -14.10 6.60
CA VAL A 173 -0.37 -14.43 6.97
C VAL A 173 -0.19 -14.45 8.49
N SER A 174 -0.84 -13.51 9.20
CA SER A 174 -0.81 -13.46 10.66
C SER A 174 -1.44 -14.70 11.30
N ILE A 175 -2.58 -15.17 10.77
CA ILE A 175 -3.20 -16.41 11.22
C ILE A 175 -2.25 -17.60 10.99
N THR A 176 -1.60 -17.68 9.84
CA THR A 176 -0.63 -18.73 9.53
C THR A 176 0.53 -18.74 10.52
N LEU A 177 1.12 -17.58 10.80
CA LEU A 177 2.23 -17.47 11.76
C LEU A 177 1.80 -17.74 13.20
N MET A 178 0.57 -17.37 13.56
CA MET A 178 -0.02 -17.68 14.87
C MET A 178 -0.18 -19.18 15.08
N VAL A 179 -0.56 -19.94 14.04
CA VAL A 179 -0.66 -21.41 14.11
C VAL A 179 0.72 -22.03 14.24
N ILE A 180 1.75 -21.49 13.59
CA ILE A 180 3.13 -22.00 13.66
C ILE A 180 3.72 -21.79 15.07
N ASN A 181 3.69 -20.57 15.59
CA ASN A 181 4.18 -20.28 16.94
C ASN A 181 3.47 -19.06 17.54
N PRO A 182 2.43 -19.27 18.36
CA PRO A 182 1.62 -18.18 18.90
C PRO A 182 2.41 -17.23 19.80
N LYS A 183 3.37 -17.72 20.61
CA LYS A 183 4.13 -16.88 21.54
C LYS A 183 4.96 -15.85 20.81
N ILE A 184 5.72 -16.27 19.82
CA ILE A 184 6.58 -15.38 19.03
C ILE A 184 5.74 -14.43 18.19
N PHE A 185 4.67 -14.94 17.60
CA PHE A 185 3.74 -14.12 16.81
C PHE A 185 3.17 -12.96 17.66
N TYR A 186 2.65 -13.22 18.85
CA TYR A 186 2.09 -12.15 19.71
C TYR A 186 3.11 -11.08 20.08
N VAL A 187 4.33 -11.48 20.45
CA VAL A 187 5.40 -10.53 20.79
C VAL A 187 5.75 -9.64 19.58
N ALA A 188 5.97 -10.25 18.41
CA ALA A 188 6.29 -9.52 17.21
C ALA A 188 5.13 -8.61 16.75
N PHE A 189 3.89 -9.13 16.74
CA PHE A 189 2.71 -8.39 16.33
C PHE A 189 2.44 -7.17 17.23
N ILE A 190 2.49 -7.34 18.55
CA ILE A 190 2.28 -6.26 19.52
C ILE A 190 3.37 -5.19 19.35
N SER A 191 4.64 -5.60 19.21
CA SER A 191 5.76 -4.67 19.02
C SER A 191 5.59 -3.82 17.74
N ILE A 192 5.26 -4.46 16.62
CA ILE A 192 5.04 -3.77 15.34
C ILE A 192 3.81 -2.86 15.43
N ALA A 193 2.68 -3.38 15.92
CA ALA A 193 1.44 -2.62 16.03
C ALA A 193 1.60 -1.38 16.92
N MET A 194 2.27 -1.53 18.08
CA MET A 194 2.53 -0.43 19.00
C MET A 194 3.41 0.65 18.37
N THR A 195 4.46 0.25 17.65
CA THR A 195 5.32 1.19 16.91
C THR A 195 4.54 2.01 15.89
N TYR A 196 3.71 1.35 15.05
CA TYR A 196 2.89 2.06 14.05
C TYR A 196 1.83 2.95 14.70
N LEU A 197 1.19 2.53 15.78
CA LEU A 197 0.21 3.34 16.51
C LEU A 197 0.84 4.61 17.09
N ILE A 198 2.01 4.48 17.72
CA ILE A 198 2.75 5.63 18.28
C ILE A 198 3.09 6.60 17.15
N ILE A 199 3.71 6.14 16.08
CA ILE A 199 4.10 6.99 14.96
C ILE A 199 2.86 7.65 14.32
N SER A 200 1.78 6.90 14.10
CA SER A 200 0.52 7.41 13.54
C SER A 200 -0.09 8.53 14.38
N PHE A 201 -0.05 8.37 15.71
CA PHE A 201 -0.56 9.38 16.63
C PHE A 201 0.17 10.73 16.48
N PHE A 202 1.51 10.71 16.43
CA PHE A 202 2.31 11.93 16.28
C PHE A 202 2.25 12.54 14.87
N THR A 203 2.13 11.71 13.83
CA THR A 203 2.20 12.20 12.44
C THR A 203 0.86 12.68 11.90
N LYS A 204 -0.28 12.27 12.47
CA LYS A 204 -1.63 12.62 11.99
C LYS A 204 -1.88 14.13 11.88
N ALA A 205 -1.47 14.90 12.89
CA ALA A 205 -1.62 16.36 12.89
C ALA A 205 -0.79 17.01 11.77
N LEU A 206 0.44 16.53 11.59
CA LEU A 206 1.37 17.02 10.57
C LEU A 206 0.85 16.71 9.15
N LEU A 207 0.34 15.51 8.91
CA LEU A 207 -0.28 15.13 7.63
C LEU A 207 -1.48 16.03 7.29
N ARG A 208 -2.32 16.34 8.28
CA ARG A 208 -3.45 17.26 8.09
C ARG A 208 -3.01 18.68 7.77
N ALA A 209 -1.98 19.20 8.46
CA ALA A 209 -1.40 20.49 8.17
C ALA A 209 -0.82 20.55 6.75
N ASN A 210 -0.05 19.55 6.36
CA ASN A 210 0.51 19.44 5.01
C ASN A 210 -0.60 19.35 3.94
N SER A 211 -1.70 18.64 4.22
CA SER A 211 -2.85 18.53 3.29
C SER A 211 -3.45 19.91 2.97
N LYS A 212 -3.54 20.82 3.94
CA LYS A 212 -3.99 22.20 3.72
C LYS A 212 -3.04 22.98 2.82
N ILE A 213 -1.74 22.85 3.06
CA ILE A 213 -0.71 23.52 2.26
C ILE A 213 -0.73 22.99 0.82
N ILE A 214 -0.83 21.67 0.64
CA ILE A 214 -0.87 21.00 -0.67
C ILE A 214 -2.09 21.47 -1.45
N SER A 215 -3.30 21.37 -0.89
CA SER A 215 -4.54 21.78 -1.57
C SER A 215 -4.49 23.24 -2.01
N ARG A 216 -4.11 24.15 -1.09
CA ARG A 216 -4.00 25.59 -1.36
C ARG A 216 -2.97 25.89 -2.45
N ASN A 217 -1.75 25.39 -2.31
CA ASN A 217 -0.67 25.71 -3.26
C ASN A 217 -0.89 25.04 -4.61
N GLN A 218 -1.60 23.91 -4.68
CA GLN A 218 -1.99 23.30 -5.95
C GLN A 218 -2.90 24.22 -6.77
N SER A 219 -3.87 24.87 -6.13
CA SER A 219 -4.76 25.85 -6.77
C SER A 219 -4.00 27.14 -7.14
N LEU A 220 -3.18 27.65 -6.21
CA LEU A 220 -2.37 28.86 -6.45
C LEU A 220 -1.37 28.68 -7.60
N ARG A 221 -0.79 27.49 -7.74
CA ARG A 221 0.14 27.18 -8.85
C ARG A 221 -0.53 27.31 -10.21
N VAL A 222 -1.73 26.74 -10.35
CA VAL A 222 -2.48 26.83 -11.61
C VAL A 222 -2.86 28.28 -11.89
N LYS A 223 -3.34 28.99 -10.88
CA LYS A 223 -3.71 30.42 -10.99
C LYS A 223 -2.53 31.28 -11.44
N GLU A 224 -1.35 31.15 -10.79
CA GLU A 224 -0.17 31.92 -11.14
C GLU A 224 0.32 31.64 -12.57
N LEU A 225 0.28 30.38 -13.01
CA LEU A 225 0.61 30.02 -14.40
C LEU A 225 -0.32 30.68 -15.40
N GLN A 226 -1.63 30.71 -15.12
CA GLN A 226 -2.59 31.33 -16.02
C GLN A 226 -2.50 32.85 -16.01
N GLU A 227 -2.30 33.49 -14.84
CA GLU A 227 -2.10 34.94 -14.72
C GLU A 227 -0.83 35.37 -15.47
N ALA A 228 0.30 34.65 -15.25
CA ALA A 228 1.57 34.99 -15.91
C ALA A 228 1.53 34.77 -17.42
N LEU A 229 0.96 33.65 -17.91
CA LEU A 229 0.88 33.39 -19.33
C LEU A 229 -0.21 34.21 -20.03
N GLY A 230 -1.31 34.52 -19.34
CA GLY A 230 -2.38 35.36 -19.85
C GLY A 230 -1.94 36.84 -19.98
N GLY A 231 -1.12 37.32 -19.03
CA GLY A 231 -0.55 38.69 -19.02
C GLY A 231 0.89 38.75 -19.54
N ILE A 232 1.32 37.81 -20.38
CA ILE A 232 2.75 37.71 -20.80
C ILE A 232 3.26 38.96 -21.50
N ARG A 233 2.37 39.65 -22.24
CA ARG A 233 2.71 40.89 -22.90
C ARG A 233 3.10 41.99 -21.92
N GLU A 234 2.31 42.15 -20.87
CA GLU A 234 2.52 43.12 -19.81
C GLU A 234 3.80 42.81 -19.03
N ILE A 235 4.02 41.53 -18.71
CA ILE A 235 5.24 41.06 -18.02
C ILE A 235 6.51 41.41 -18.85
N ILE A 236 6.43 41.25 -20.16
CA ILE A 236 7.56 41.58 -21.05
C ILE A 236 7.75 43.10 -21.11
N LEU A 237 6.68 43.88 -21.26
CA LEU A 237 6.75 45.33 -21.35
C LEU A 237 7.28 45.98 -20.06
N ASP A 238 6.80 45.48 -18.90
CA ASP A 238 7.20 46.04 -17.59
C ASP A 238 8.48 45.39 -17.05
N SER A 239 9.08 44.43 -17.78
CA SER A 239 10.23 43.64 -17.33
C SER A 239 10.05 42.99 -15.95
N SER A 240 8.79 42.64 -15.59
CA SER A 240 8.40 42.12 -14.25
C SER A 240 8.62 40.59 -14.11
N HIS A 241 9.39 39.97 -15.01
CA HIS A 241 9.67 38.52 -15.02
C HIS A 241 10.10 37.97 -13.66
N GLN A 242 11.03 38.66 -12.97
CA GLN A 242 11.57 38.21 -11.70
C GLN A 242 10.53 38.16 -10.58
N TYR A 243 9.54 39.05 -10.61
CA TYR A 243 8.44 39.04 -9.65
C TYR A 243 7.60 37.76 -9.78
N HIS A 244 7.15 37.42 -11.00
CA HIS A 244 6.35 36.23 -11.26
C HIS A 244 7.13 34.93 -11.02
N ILE A 245 8.41 34.89 -11.44
CA ILE A 245 9.29 33.74 -11.16
C ILE A 245 9.43 33.52 -9.66
N LYS A 246 9.68 34.56 -8.87
CA LYS A 246 9.81 34.44 -7.42
C LYS A 246 8.50 34.01 -6.74
N LYS A 247 7.39 34.55 -7.19
CA LYS A 247 6.05 34.19 -6.70
C LYS A 247 5.72 32.73 -6.96
N PHE A 248 5.94 32.26 -8.20
CA PHE A 248 5.76 30.86 -8.58
C PHE A 248 6.71 29.94 -7.80
N SER A 249 7.99 30.30 -7.67
CA SER A 249 9.00 29.53 -6.94
C SER A 249 8.60 29.32 -5.48
N ASN A 250 8.06 30.33 -4.80
CA ASN A 250 7.57 30.21 -3.42
C ASN A 250 6.36 29.26 -3.30
N ILE A 251 5.42 29.34 -4.24
CA ILE A 251 4.26 28.44 -4.29
C ILE A 251 4.74 26.99 -4.49
N GLU A 252 5.60 26.78 -5.48
CA GLU A 252 6.11 25.44 -5.82
C GLU A 252 6.97 24.86 -4.69
N PHE A 253 7.82 25.65 -4.04
CA PHE A 253 8.59 25.23 -2.89
C PHE A 253 7.72 24.73 -1.74
N ASN A 254 6.69 25.49 -1.37
CA ASN A 254 5.76 25.10 -0.31
C ASN A 254 5.00 23.81 -0.66
N LEU A 255 4.58 23.69 -1.92
CA LEU A 255 3.89 22.50 -2.41
C LEU A 255 4.81 21.26 -2.32
N ARG A 256 6.00 21.35 -2.92
CA ARG A 256 6.94 20.22 -2.98
C ARG A 256 7.48 19.84 -1.61
N SER A 257 7.83 20.83 -0.78
CA SER A 257 8.26 20.58 0.60
C SER A 257 7.20 19.80 1.40
N SER A 258 5.93 20.18 1.28
CA SER A 258 4.84 19.48 1.97
C SER A 258 4.60 18.08 1.41
N GLN A 259 4.71 17.90 0.09
CA GLN A 259 4.63 16.57 -0.54
C GLN A 259 5.78 15.66 -0.09
N ALA A 260 7.01 16.19 -0.07
CA ALA A 260 8.19 15.46 0.40
C ALA A 260 8.05 15.03 1.86
N LYS A 261 7.57 15.93 2.74
CA LYS A 261 7.29 15.59 4.15
C LYS A 261 6.28 14.47 4.27
N ASN A 262 5.19 14.48 3.48
CA ASN A 262 4.20 13.41 3.50
C ASN A 262 4.77 12.07 3.03
N LEU A 263 5.64 12.09 2.00
CA LEU A 263 6.32 10.89 1.52
C LEU A 263 7.26 10.31 2.58
N ILE A 264 8.08 11.17 3.21
CA ILE A 264 8.99 10.76 4.29
C ILE A 264 8.20 10.15 5.46
N ILE A 265 7.10 10.79 5.88
CA ILE A 265 6.23 10.26 6.94
C ILE A 265 5.67 8.89 6.56
N GLY A 266 5.32 8.68 5.29
CA GLY A 266 4.81 7.41 4.79
C GLY A 266 5.85 6.28 4.79
N GLU A 267 7.12 6.59 4.58
CA GLU A 267 8.19 5.60 4.40
C GLU A 267 9.04 5.38 5.66
N PHE A 268 9.21 6.41 6.48
CA PHE A 268 10.07 6.41 7.68
C PHE A 268 9.83 5.23 8.66
N PRO A 269 8.59 4.81 8.99
CA PRO A 269 8.39 3.75 9.98
C PRO A 269 8.99 2.41 9.58
N ARG A 270 9.12 2.15 8.28
CA ARG A 270 9.72 0.93 7.76
C ARG A 270 11.12 0.69 8.31
N TYR A 271 11.97 1.70 8.25
CA TYR A 271 13.37 1.57 8.66
C TYR A 271 13.52 1.27 10.14
N ILE A 272 12.65 1.85 10.98
CA ILE A 272 12.60 1.54 12.41
C ILE A 272 12.19 0.09 12.65
N ILE A 273 11.11 -0.35 12.00
CA ILE A 273 10.55 -1.68 12.24
C ILE A 273 11.45 -2.77 11.66
N GLU A 274 12.08 -2.52 10.52
CA GLU A 274 13.06 -3.42 9.94
C GLU A 274 14.25 -3.63 10.91
N SER A 275 14.74 -2.57 11.53
CA SER A 275 15.79 -2.65 12.54
C SER A 275 15.33 -3.43 13.78
N ILE A 276 14.14 -3.14 14.32
CA ILE A 276 13.55 -3.86 15.46
C ILE A 276 13.36 -5.35 15.10
N GLY A 277 12.89 -5.66 13.89
CA GLY A 277 12.68 -7.02 13.42
C GLY A 277 13.98 -7.84 13.38
N ILE A 278 15.04 -7.26 12.80
CA ILE A 278 16.36 -7.92 12.73
C ILE A 278 16.92 -8.16 14.13
N VAL A 279 16.88 -7.16 15.00
CA VAL A 279 17.32 -7.28 16.40
C VAL A 279 16.51 -8.35 17.15
N GLY A 280 15.19 -8.36 16.96
CA GLY A 280 14.29 -9.35 17.55
C GLY A 280 14.61 -10.79 17.13
N ILE A 281 14.77 -11.03 15.83
CA ILE A 281 15.10 -12.35 15.26
C ILE A 281 16.49 -12.80 15.76
N SER A 282 17.48 -11.90 15.73
CA SER A 282 18.85 -12.21 16.19
C SER A 282 18.88 -12.54 17.69
N THR A 283 18.14 -11.79 18.51
CA THR A 283 18.04 -12.04 19.95
C THR A 283 17.33 -13.37 20.21
N PHE A 284 16.25 -13.65 19.48
CA PHE A 284 15.54 -14.93 19.58
C PHE A 284 16.45 -16.11 19.20
N ALA A 285 17.17 -15.98 18.08
CA ALA A 285 18.13 -16.98 17.64
C ALA A 285 19.19 -17.25 18.73
N TYR A 286 19.77 -16.19 19.29
CA TYR A 286 20.78 -16.30 20.37
C TYR A 286 20.25 -17.02 21.61
N ILE A 287 19.04 -16.68 22.06
CA ILE A 287 18.42 -17.32 23.25
C ILE A 287 18.03 -18.77 22.97
N SER A 288 17.65 -19.10 21.73
CA SER A 288 17.17 -20.43 21.33
C SER A 288 18.29 -21.45 21.10
N VAL A 289 19.54 -21.04 20.98
CA VAL A 289 20.73 -21.91 20.87
C VAL A 289 21.11 -22.53 22.22
N ASN A 290 20.19 -22.72 23.15
CA ASN A 290 20.43 -23.46 24.38
C ASN A 290 20.40 -24.98 24.14
N PRO A 291 21.28 -25.79 24.79
CA PRO A 291 21.40 -27.23 24.54
C PRO A 291 20.11 -28.05 24.71
N SER A 292 19.12 -27.47 25.42
CA SER A 292 17.84 -28.14 25.70
C SER A 292 16.86 -28.25 24.54
N TYR A 293 17.00 -27.44 23.46
CA TYR A 293 16.00 -27.38 22.38
C TYR A 293 16.39 -28.08 21.08
N GLY A 294 17.65 -28.49 20.91
CA GLY A 294 18.16 -29.10 19.67
C GLY A 294 18.17 -28.10 18.50
N ILE A 295 19.31 -27.86 17.89
CA ILE A 295 19.49 -26.89 16.80
C ILE A 295 18.59 -27.23 15.59
N ASP A 296 18.34 -28.52 15.35
CA ASP A 296 17.59 -29.02 14.19
C ASP A 296 16.11 -28.54 14.16
N ASN A 297 15.48 -28.34 15.32
CA ASN A 297 14.10 -27.83 15.40
C ASN A 297 14.02 -26.30 15.37
N VAL A 298 15.11 -25.61 15.72
CA VAL A 298 15.15 -24.14 15.78
C VAL A 298 15.33 -23.51 14.41
N ILE A 299 16.11 -24.12 13.51
CA ILE A 299 16.40 -23.61 12.17
C ILE A 299 15.13 -23.46 11.30
N PRO A 300 14.24 -24.46 11.19
CA PRO A 300 13.00 -24.31 10.43
C PRO A 300 12.09 -23.21 10.97
N LEU A 301 12.03 -23.08 12.29
CA LEU A 301 11.23 -22.06 12.94
C LEU A 301 11.75 -20.64 12.66
N ILE A 302 13.06 -20.42 12.80
CA ILE A 302 13.70 -19.13 12.47
C ILE A 302 13.51 -18.81 10.99
N GLY A 303 13.67 -19.80 10.11
CA GLY A 303 13.45 -19.63 8.66
C GLY A 303 12.02 -19.23 8.33
N ALA A 304 11.02 -19.89 8.92
CA ALA A 304 9.61 -19.54 8.73
C ALA A 304 9.28 -18.13 9.27
N LEU A 305 9.83 -17.75 10.43
CA LEU A 305 9.67 -16.42 11.01
C LEU A 305 10.33 -15.33 10.15
N ALA A 306 11.55 -15.59 9.67
CA ALA A 306 12.29 -14.66 8.81
C ALA A 306 11.54 -14.42 7.48
N LEU A 307 11.06 -15.49 6.83
CA LEU A 307 10.26 -15.37 5.61
C LEU A 307 8.89 -14.74 5.87
N GLY A 308 8.24 -15.07 6.99
CA GLY A 308 7.02 -14.41 7.42
C GLY A 308 7.21 -12.91 7.64
N ALA A 309 8.28 -12.51 8.32
CA ALA A 309 8.63 -11.11 8.53
C ALA A 309 8.94 -10.42 7.20
N GLN A 310 9.72 -11.02 6.32
CA GLN A 310 10.04 -10.50 5.00
C GLN A 310 8.78 -10.24 4.15
N LYS A 311 7.73 -11.05 4.31
CA LYS A 311 6.45 -10.86 3.61
C LYS A 311 5.55 -9.85 4.31
N LEU A 312 5.47 -9.86 5.64
CA LEU A 312 4.59 -8.98 6.42
C LEU A 312 5.05 -7.52 6.42
N LEU A 313 6.35 -7.26 6.56
CA LEU A 313 6.88 -5.90 6.68
C LEU A 313 6.47 -4.99 5.52
N PRO A 314 6.63 -5.37 4.23
CA PRO A 314 6.20 -4.54 3.11
C PRO A 314 4.68 -4.30 3.08
N LEU A 315 3.89 -5.29 3.49
CA LEU A 315 2.42 -5.20 3.51
C LEU A 315 1.94 -4.23 4.59
N ILE A 316 2.49 -4.33 5.80
CA ILE A 316 2.16 -3.42 6.90
C ILE A 316 2.58 -1.99 6.57
N GLN A 317 3.77 -1.83 5.95
CA GLN A 317 4.20 -0.54 5.44
C GLN A 317 3.24 0.00 4.38
N GLN A 318 2.76 -0.82 3.46
CA GLN A 318 1.81 -0.41 2.42
C GLN A 318 0.48 0.07 3.04
N VAL A 319 0.02 -0.57 4.12
CA VAL A 319 -1.15 -0.11 4.89
C VAL A 319 -0.89 1.26 5.50
N TYR A 320 0.25 1.44 6.16
CA TYR A 320 0.59 2.72 6.79
C TYR A 320 0.82 3.84 5.76
N ALA A 321 1.58 3.58 4.70
CA ALA A 321 1.81 4.54 3.62
C ALA A 321 0.49 4.92 2.92
N GLY A 322 -0.41 3.95 2.70
CA GLY A 322 -1.75 4.19 2.18
C GLY A 322 -2.56 5.13 3.09
N TRP A 323 -2.57 4.86 4.39
CA TRP A 323 -3.20 5.72 5.39
C TRP A 323 -2.59 7.14 5.41
N ALA A 324 -1.26 7.25 5.36
CA ALA A 324 -0.55 8.53 5.34
C ALA A 324 -0.89 9.34 4.08
N ASN A 325 -0.89 8.70 2.90
CA ASN A 325 -1.24 9.33 1.62
C ASN A 325 -2.68 9.85 1.61
N ILE A 326 -3.63 9.05 2.09
CA ILE A 326 -5.05 9.45 2.17
C ILE A 326 -5.21 10.65 3.10
N ASN A 327 -4.62 10.62 4.31
CA ASN A 327 -4.67 11.75 5.24
C ASN A 327 -3.94 12.99 4.71
N GLY A 328 -2.80 12.80 4.05
CA GLY A 328 -2.01 13.88 3.45
C GLY A 328 -2.67 14.56 2.24
N ASN A 329 -3.69 13.92 1.63
CA ASN A 329 -4.44 14.46 0.50
C ASN A 329 -5.94 14.63 0.80
N HIS A 330 -6.34 14.59 2.07
CA HIS A 330 -7.74 14.63 2.50
C HIS A 330 -8.49 15.86 1.96
N LEU A 331 -7.89 17.05 2.01
CA LEU A 331 -8.54 18.26 1.51
C LEU A 331 -8.60 18.31 -0.01
N VAL A 332 -7.62 17.76 -0.71
CA VAL A 332 -7.68 17.60 -2.17
C VAL A 332 -8.87 16.73 -2.56
N LEU A 333 -9.13 15.66 -1.78
CA LEU A 333 -10.28 14.79 -1.99
C LEU A 333 -11.61 15.50 -1.72
N ASN A 334 -11.69 16.27 -0.63
CA ASN A 334 -12.89 17.06 -0.30
C ASN A 334 -13.22 18.07 -1.41
N ASP A 335 -12.21 18.79 -1.89
CA ASP A 335 -12.37 19.81 -2.95
C ASP A 335 -12.95 19.23 -4.26
N VAL A 336 -12.62 18.01 -4.63
CA VAL A 336 -13.11 17.39 -5.89
C VAL A 336 -14.51 16.79 -5.73
N ILE A 337 -14.88 16.35 -4.53
CA ILE A 337 -16.22 15.78 -4.31
C ILE A 337 -17.28 16.88 -4.17
N ASP A 338 -16.89 18.04 -3.70
CA ASP A 338 -17.79 19.22 -3.55
C ASP A 338 -18.02 19.97 -4.90
N LEU A 339 -17.29 19.60 -5.97
CA LEU A 339 -17.51 20.03 -7.37
C LEU A 339 -18.55 19.15 -8.06
#